data_a02fab82002a0690dbd749e7326db5ff
#
_entry.id   a02fab82002a0690dbd749e7326db5ff
#
_cell.length_a   1.000
_cell.length_b   1.000
_cell.length_c   1.000
_cell.angle_alpha   90.00
_cell.angle_beta   90.00
_cell.angle_gamma   90.00
#
_symmetry.space_group_name_H-M   'P 1'
#
loop_
_entity.id
_entity.type
_entity.pdbx_description
1 polymer ?
#
loop_
_entity_poly.entity_id
_entity_poly.type
_entity_poly.pdbx_seq_one_letter_code
_entity_poly.pdbx_strand_id
1 'polypeptide(L)'
;MNFDINFRDLFDKVLCFSQPNFQPSSTLKFVMDLALHTFVFDWMALINILREQKSLGAHTNVVEFREKATTTYRWTHPGARPMGNDAPASVQCPQCGHLKTVSPKSTGQIASTLKCSKCPWSEIYGLPEGFKWCQGETPTNGLERGAWAAKVERNVSKDHMQVS
;
A
#
# COMPACT_ATOMS: atom_id res chain seq x y z
N MET A 1 12.88 -16.11 36.38
CA MET A 1 13.61 -15.85 35.11
C MET A 1 12.61 -15.31 34.12
N ASN A 2 12.57 -14.00 33.91
CA ASN A 2 11.80 -13.40 32.83
C ASN A 2 12.64 -13.50 31.57
N PHE A 3 12.24 -14.35 30.63
CA PHE A 3 12.79 -14.34 29.29
C PHE A 3 12.06 -13.25 28.51
N ASP A 4 12.57 -12.03 28.50
CA ASP A 4 12.20 -11.02 27.54
C ASP A 4 12.80 -11.44 26.18
N ILE A 5 12.09 -12.33 25.48
CA ILE A 5 12.41 -12.65 24.09
C ILE A 5 11.99 -11.43 23.26
N ASN A 6 12.95 -10.63 22.88
CA ASN A 6 12.72 -9.58 21.91
C ASN A 6 12.50 -10.24 20.53
N PHE A 7 11.27 -10.24 20.02
CA PHE A 7 10.94 -10.81 18.72
C PHE A 7 11.81 -10.29 17.58
N ARG A 8 12.42 -9.10 17.74
CA ARG A 8 13.34 -8.51 16.75
C ARG A 8 14.64 -9.30 16.60
N ASP A 9 15.05 -10.02 17.62
CA ASP A 9 16.29 -10.81 17.60
C ASP A 9 16.10 -12.17 16.93
N LEU A 10 14.86 -12.56 16.64
CA LEU A 10 14.51 -13.83 16.00
C LEU A 10 14.27 -13.72 14.50
N PHE A 11 13.97 -12.51 14.00
CA PHE A 11 13.56 -12.30 12.61
C PHE A 11 14.23 -11.07 12.02
N ASP A 12 14.95 -11.23 10.92
CA ASP A 12 15.51 -10.11 10.15
C ASP A 12 14.42 -9.23 9.55
N LYS A 13 13.24 -9.81 9.34
CA LYS A 13 12.11 -9.17 8.68
C LYS A 13 10.78 -9.80 9.11
N VAL A 14 9.80 -8.94 9.35
CA VAL A 14 8.39 -9.32 9.57
C VAL A 14 7.52 -8.60 8.55
N LEU A 15 6.59 -9.32 7.92
CA LEU A 15 5.60 -8.76 7.01
C LEU A 15 4.21 -8.83 7.64
N CYS A 16 3.50 -7.71 7.59
CA CYS A 16 2.13 -7.59 8.09
C CYS A 16 1.21 -6.96 7.05
N PHE A 17 -0.09 -7.15 7.23
CA PHE A 17 -1.14 -6.54 6.42
C PHE A 17 -1.92 -5.54 7.23
N SER A 18 -2.29 -4.39 6.64
CA SER A 18 -2.99 -3.33 7.37
C SER A 18 -4.49 -3.59 7.56
N GLN A 19 -5.08 -4.52 6.80
CA GLN A 19 -6.49 -4.86 6.93
C GLN A 19 -6.73 -5.82 8.10
N PRO A 20 -7.71 -5.52 8.97
CA PRO A 20 -8.06 -6.40 10.09
C PRO A 20 -8.74 -7.70 9.63
N ASN A 21 -9.46 -7.66 8.51
CA ASN A 21 -10.14 -8.81 7.94
C ASN A 21 -9.28 -9.43 6.84
N PHE A 22 -8.59 -10.49 7.21
CA PHE A 22 -7.71 -11.21 6.29
C PHE A 22 -8.52 -12.02 5.28
N GLN A 23 -8.20 -11.87 3.98
CA GLN A 23 -8.78 -12.66 2.91
C GLN A 23 -7.73 -13.59 2.30
N PRO A 24 -7.78 -14.89 2.60
CA PRO A 24 -6.78 -15.86 2.13
C PRO A 24 -6.61 -15.86 0.61
N SER A 25 -7.72 -15.72 -0.13
CA SER A 25 -7.70 -15.71 -1.61
C SER A 25 -6.87 -14.59 -2.21
N SER A 26 -6.82 -13.43 -1.54
CA SER A 26 -6.04 -12.26 -2.00
C SER A 26 -4.57 -12.34 -1.63
N THR A 27 -4.21 -13.16 -0.64
CA THR A 27 -2.86 -13.22 -0.06
C THR A 27 -2.12 -14.50 -0.38
N LEU A 28 -2.81 -15.59 -0.73
CA LEU A 28 -2.19 -16.88 -0.97
C LEU A 28 -1.10 -16.81 -2.05
N LYS A 29 -1.41 -16.19 -3.19
CA LYS A 29 -0.43 -16.03 -4.27
C LYS A 29 0.81 -15.27 -3.79
N PHE A 30 0.63 -14.20 -3.04
CA PHE A 30 1.74 -13.41 -2.49
C PHE A 30 2.62 -14.24 -1.55
N VAL A 31 2.01 -15.02 -0.66
CA VAL A 31 2.76 -15.88 0.28
C VAL A 31 3.54 -16.97 -0.47
N MET A 32 2.93 -17.56 -1.51
CA MET A 32 3.62 -18.53 -2.35
C MET A 32 4.78 -17.92 -3.11
N ASP A 33 4.59 -16.78 -3.76
CA ASP A 33 5.64 -16.07 -4.49
C ASP A 33 6.76 -15.65 -3.53
N LEU A 34 6.42 -15.15 -2.34
CA LEU A 34 7.39 -14.79 -1.29
C LEU A 34 8.20 -16.01 -0.86
N ALA A 35 7.56 -17.17 -0.63
CA ALA A 35 8.25 -18.40 -0.25
C ALA A 35 9.19 -18.88 -1.36
N LEU A 36 8.74 -18.89 -2.62
CA LEU A 36 9.59 -19.27 -3.76
C LEU A 36 10.79 -18.35 -3.88
N HIS A 37 10.62 -17.04 -3.80
CA HIS A 37 11.72 -16.08 -3.90
C HIS A 37 12.68 -16.16 -2.70
N THR A 38 12.16 -16.49 -1.51
CA THR A 38 13.01 -16.63 -0.32
C THR A 38 13.84 -17.92 -0.32
N PHE A 39 13.23 -19.03 -0.73
CA PHE A 39 13.85 -20.36 -0.57
C PHE A 39 14.48 -20.93 -1.84
N VAL A 40 14.10 -20.42 -3.02
CA VAL A 40 14.53 -20.99 -4.31
C VAL A 40 15.39 -20.03 -5.12
N PHE A 41 15.07 -18.73 -5.12
CA PHE A 41 15.64 -17.77 -6.07
C PHE A 41 16.56 -16.72 -5.44
N ASP A 42 17.10 -16.97 -4.26
CA ASP A 42 18.00 -16.02 -3.61
C ASP A 42 17.46 -14.58 -3.66
N TRP A 43 16.64 -14.23 -2.75
CA TRP A 43 16.00 -12.97 -2.35
C TRP A 43 15.90 -11.85 -3.41
N MET A 44 14.78 -11.73 -4.08
CA MET A 44 14.39 -10.51 -4.79
C MET A 44 13.88 -9.43 -3.82
N ALA A 45 14.07 -8.16 -4.19
CA ALA A 45 13.44 -7.06 -3.44
C ALA A 45 11.91 -7.25 -3.39
N LEU A 46 11.31 -7.05 -2.20
CA LEU A 46 9.88 -7.25 -1.97
C LEU A 46 8.99 -6.52 -3.01
N ILE A 47 9.42 -5.36 -3.48
CA ILE A 47 8.69 -4.60 -4.51
C ILE A 47 8.51 -5.39 -5.81
N ASN A 48 9.48 -6.20 -6.20
CA ASN A 48 9.37 -7.00 -7.41
C ASN A 48 8.29 -8.08 -7.30
N ILE A 49 8.12 -8.65 -6.10
CA ILE A 49 7.03 -9.58 -5.81
C ILE A 49 5.69 -8.82 -5.80
N LEU A 50 5.64 -7.66 -5.15
CA LEU A 50 4.42 -6.85 -5.02
C LEU A 50 3.86 -6.38 -6.36
N ARG A 51 4.70 -6.15 -7.38
CA ARG A 51 4.27 -5.73 -8.73
C ARG A 51 3.22 -6.66 -9.34
N GLU A 52 3.33 -7.94 -9.07
CA GLU A 52 2.40 -8.95 -9.58
C GLU A 52 1.17 -9.15 -8.68
N GLN A 53 1.09 -8.44 -7.53
CA GLN A 53 0.10 -8.66 -6.49
C GLN A 53 -1.01 -7.60 -6.48
N LYS A 54 -1.68 -7.39 -7.61
CA LYS A 54 -2.76 -6.38 -7.74
C LYS A 54 -3.94 -6.65 -6.80
N SER A 55 -4.37 -7.91 -6.70
CA SER A 55 -5.48 -8.30 -5.81
C SER A 55 -5.14 -8.02 -4.35
N LEU A 56 -3.92 -8.33 -3.93
CA LEU A 56 -3.44 -8.01 -2.59
C LEU A 56 -3.47 -6.49 -2.37
N GLY A 57 -2.90 -5.72 -3.30
CA GLY A 57 -2.83 -4.27 -3.20
C GLY A 57 -4.19 -3.58 -3.17
N ALA A 58 -5.18 -4.10 -3.90
CA ALA A 58 -6.55 -3.60 -3.86
C ALA A 58 -7.22 -3.86 -2.50
N HIS A 59 -6.78 -4.90 -1.79
CA HIS A 59 -7.37 -5.32 -0.52
C HIS A 59 -6.66 -4.71 0.70
N THR A 60 -5.33 -4.64 0.71
CA THR A 60 -4.55 -4.25 1.91
C THR A 60 -3.27 -3.52 1.55
N ASN A 61 -2.69 -2.81 2.53
CA ASN A 61 -1.30 -2.40 2.46
C ASN A 61 -0.41 -3.53 3.01
N VAL A 62 0.84 -3.57 2.57
CA VAL A 62 1.85 -4.46 3.11
C VAL A 62 2.82 -3.64 3.95
N VAL A 63 3.07 -4.07 5.17
CA VAL A 63 3.99 -3.40 6.10
C VAL A 63 5.16 -4.34 6.37
N GLU A 64 6.36 -3.87 6.06
CA GLU A 64 7.61 -4.56 6.30
C GLU A 64 8.32 -3.93 7.50
N PHE A 65 8.51 -4.73 8.53
CA PHE A 65 9.31 -4.35 9.69
C PHE A 65 10.71 -4.92 9.54
N ARG A 66 11.71 -4.08 9.69
CA ARG A 66 13.13 -4.42 9.80
C ARG A 66 13.70 -3.77 11.06
N GLU A 67 14.90 -4.20 11.48
CA GLU A 67 15.57 -3.67 12.67
C GLU A 67 15.55 -2.13 12.73
N LYS A 68 15.92 -1.46 11.65
CA LYS A 68 16.14 0.00 11.61
C LYS A 68 15.02 0.79 10.96
N ALA A 69 14.08 0.14 10.33
CA ALA A 69 13.03 0.84 9.59
C ALA A 69 11.76 0.02 9.43
N THR A 70 10.64 0.72 9.38
CA THR A 70 9.35 0.19 8.96
C THR A 70 9.02 0.77 7.59
N THR A 71 8.70 -0.09 6.63
CA THR A 71 8.28 0.34 5.28
C THR A 71 6.84 -0.07 5.05
N THR A 72 5.98 0.90 4.75
CA THR A 72 4.60 0.66 4.35
C THR A 72 4.49 0.75 2.84
N TYR A 73 4.10 -0.33 2.20
CA TYR A 73 3.79 -0.39 0.77
C TYR A 73 2.29 -0.24 0.55
N ARG A 74 1.91 0.67 -0.34
CA ARG A 74 0.53 0.98 -0.67
C ARG A 74 0.34 0.92 -2.19
N TRP A 75 -0.61 0.10 -2.62
CA TRP A 75 -0.98 0.03 -4.03
C TRP A 75 -1.92 1.17 -4.39
N THR A 76 -1.75 1.72 -5.58
CA THR A 76 -2.54 2.82 -6.11
C THR A 76 -3.22 2.38 -7.41
N HIS A 77 -4.47 2.76 -7.59
CA HIS A 77 -5.21 2.51 -8.81
C HIS A 77 -6.27 3.61 -8.99
N PRO A 78 -6.36 4.25 -10.15
CA PRO A 78 -7.25 5.40 -10.34
C PRO A 78 -8.70 5.15 -9.91
N GLY A 79 -9.27 3.99 -10.21
CA GLY A 79 -10.66 3.67 -9.94
C GLY A 79 -10.93 2.97 -8.60
N ALA A 80 -9.93 2.27 -8.03
CA ALA A 80 -10.12 1.50 -6.80
C ALA A 80 -9.48 2.17 -5.57
N ARG A 81 -8.26 2.68 -5.74
CA ARG A 81 -7.50 3.35 -4.68
C ARG A 81 -6.72 4.52 -5.27
N PRO A 82 -7.38 5.64 -5.61
CA PRO A 82 -6.77 6.77 -6.26
C PRO A 82 -5.63 7.31 -5.41
N MET A 83 -4.43 7.26 -5.95
CA MET A 83 -3.17 7.61 -5.28
C MET A 83 -2.95 6.87 -3.94
N GLY A 84 -3.48 5.65 -3.82
CA GLY A 84 -3.40 4.84 -2.62
C GLY A 84 -4.36 5.27 -1.50
N ASN A 85 -5.22 6.23 -1.73
CA ASN A 85 -6.25 6.63 -0.77
C ASN A 85 -7.47 5.71 -0.90
N ASP A 86 -8.13 5.46 0.21
CA ASP A 86 -9.41 4.77 0.20
C ASP A 86 -10.46 5.73 -0.35
N ALA A 87 -10.94 5.44 -1.56
CA ALA A 87 -11.91 6.31 -2.23
C ALA A 87 -13.32 6.05 -1.68
N PRO A 88 -13.96 7.02 -1.03
CA PRO A 88 -15.35 6.87 -0.61
C PRO A 88 -16.31 6.77 -1.80
N ALA A 89 -15.86 7.15 -2.97
CA ALA A 89 -16.67 7.42 -4.14
C ALA A 89 -16.87 6.24 -5.10
N SER A 90 -16.37 5.05 -4.81
CA SER A 90 -16.54 3.89 -5.70
C SER A 90 -18.00 3.45 -5.84
N VAL A 91 -18.86 3.85 -4.94
CA VAL A 91 -20.27 3.43 -4.89
C VAL A 91 -21.23 4.59 -5.07
N GLN A 92 -21.00 5.74 -4.43
CA GLN A 92 -21.95 6.85 -4.36
C GLN A 92 -21.27 8.21 -4.37
N CYS A 93 -21.82 9.18 -5.09
CA CYS A 93 -21.32 10.56 -5.06
C CYS A 93 -21.62 11.19 -3.68
N PRO A 94 -20.62 11.74 -2.97
CA PRO A 94 -20.85 12.32 -1.65
C PRO A 94 -21.69 13.59 -1.68
N GLN A 95 -21.80 14.29 -2.82
CA GLN A 95 -22.58 15.52 -2.93
C GLN A 95 -24.03 15.26 -3.34
N CYS A 96 -24.28 14.46 -4.38
CA CYS A 96 -25.64 14.30 -4.91
C CYS A 96 -26.26 12.93 -4.63
N GLY A 97 -25.56 12.01 -4.01
CA GLY A 97 -26.06 10.69 -3.63
C GLY A 97 -26.28 9.72 -4.79
N HIS A 98 -26.00 10.08 -6.04
CA HIS A 98 -26.17 9.18 -7.17
C HIS A 98 -25.13 8.07 -7.16
N LEU A 99 -25.59 6.85 -7.43
CA LEU A 99 -24.76 5.65 -7.49
C LEU A 99 -23.99 5.55 -8.82
N LYS A 100 -22.76 5.04 -8.79
CA LYS A 100 -21.92 4.74 -9.97
C LYS A 100 -21.73 5.94 -10.92
N THR A 101 -21.79 7.16 -10.42
CA THR A 101 -21.62 8.38 -11.23
C THR A 101 -20.25 9.00 -11.12
N VAL A 102 -19.43 8.50 -10.20
CA VAL A 102 -18.07 9.01 -9.98
C VAL A 102 -17.09 8.24 -10.84
N SER A 103 -16.28 8.95 -11.60
CA SER A 103 -15.24 8.37 -12.44
C SER A 103 -13.88 9.05 -12.22
N PRO A 104 -12.79 8.29 -12.24
CA PRO A 104 -11.47 8.86 -12.19
C PRO A 104 -11.12 9.54 -13.50
N LYS A 105 -10.53 10.73 -13.40
CA LYS A 105 -9.80 11.36 -14.50
C LYS A 105 -8.35 11.48 -14.07
N SER A 106 -7.46 10.82 -14.79
CA SER A 106 -6.02 10.97 -14.55
C SER A 106 -5.60 12.41 -14.86
N THR A 107 -4.95 13.04 -13.91
CA THR A 107 -4.32 14.35 -14.04
C THR A 107 -2.78 14.22 -14.09
N GLY A 108 -2.28 13.13 -14.67
CA GLY A 108 -0.86 12.83 -14.77
C GLY A 108 -0.35 11.92 -13.63
N GLN A 109 0.96 11.96 -13.39
CA GLN A 109 1.63 11.08 -12.42
C GLN A 109 1.52 11.57 -10.95
N ILE A 110 1.03 12.78 -10.73
CA ILE A 110 1.09 13.43 -9.42
C ILE A 110 -0.24 13.35 -8.67
N ALA A 111 -1.36 13.34 -9.41
CA ALA A 111 -2.68 13.34 -8.80
C ALA A 111 -3.71 12.57 -9.64
N SER A 112 -4.77 12.14 -8.99
CA SER A 112 -5.96 11.58 -9.60
C SER A 112 -7.16 12.44 -9.22
N THR A 113 -7.98 12.83 -10.18
CA THR A 113 -9.21 13.58 -9.93
C THR A 113 -10.42 12.66 -10.06
N LEU A 114 -11.25 12.56 -9.05
CA LEU A 114 -12.56 11.94 -9.12
C LEU A 114 -13.59 13.02 -9.48
N LYS A 115 -14.46 12.74 -10.44
CA LYS A 115 -15.55 13.67 -10.86
C LYS A 115 -16.87 12.94 -10.93
N CYS A 116 -17.93 13.59 -10.47
CA CYS A 116 -19.29 13.13 -10.69
C CYS A 116 -19.77 13.54 -12.08
N SER A 117 -20.50 12.65 -12.75
CA SER A 117 -21.12 12.93 -14.06
C SER A 117 -22.48 13.63 -13.94
N LYS A 118 -23.04 13.75 -12.73
CA LYS A 118 -24.39 14.27 -12.46
C LYS A 118 -24.43 15.60 -11.72
N CYS A 119 -23.32 15.96 -11.04
CA CYS A 119 -23.22 17.23 -10.32
C CYS A 119 -21.78 17.78 -10.44
N PRO A 120 -21.53 19.03 -10.04
CA PRO A 120 -20.21 19.64 -10.16
C PRO A 120 -19.16 19.10 -9.19
N TRP A 121 -19.48 18.09 -8.37
CA TRP A 121 -18.52 17.54 -7.42
C TRP A 121 -17.29 16.99 -8.10
N SER A 122 -16.14 17.38 -7.58
CA SER A 122 -14.84 16.80 -7.93
C SER A 122 -13.90 16.87 -6.75
N GLU A 123 -13.04 15.88 -6.62
CA GLU A 123 -12.04 15.79 -5.56
C GLU A 123 -10.70 15.32 -6.14
N ILE A 124 -9.59 15.91 -5.66
CA ILE A 124 -8.23 15.63 -6.12
C ILE A 124 -7.52 14.82 -5.05
N TYR A 125 -6.97 13.68 -5.46
CA TYR A 125 -6.17 12.80 -4.60
C TYR A 125 -4.72 12.85 -5.05
N GLY A 126 -3.82 13.22 -4.14
CA GLY A 126 -2.38 13.06 -4.25
C GLY A 126 -1.89 11.83 -3.49
N LEU A 127 -0.63 11.47 -3.66
CA LEU A 127 0.01 10.50 -2.77
C LEU A 127 -0.06 10.99 -1.33
N PRO A 128 -0.38 10.12 -0.35
CA PRO A 128 -0.34 10.50 1.05
C PRO A 128 1.05 10.98 1.46
N GLU A 129 1.09 11.81 2.50
CA GLU A 129 2.32 12.39 2.99
C GLU A 129 3.39 11.33 3.31
N GLY A 130 4.61 11.58 2.86
CA GLY A 130 5.75 10.71 3.05
C GLY A 130 5.84 9.52 2.10
N PHE A 131 4.79 9.24 1.30
CA PHE A 131 4.86 8.19 0.28
C PHE A 131 5.58 8.68 -0.98
N LYS A 132 6.36 7.79 -1.57
CA LYS A 132 7.04 7.98 -2.86
C LYS A 132 6.78 6.77 -3.74
N TRP A 133 6.77 6.97 -5.04
CA TRP A 133 6.70 5.84 -5.98
C TRP A 133 7.87 4.89 -5.76
N CYS A 134 7.60 3.60 -5.76
CA CYS A 134 8.65 2.61 -5.74
C CYS A 134 9.45 2.67 -7.05
N GLN A 135 10.71 2.29 -7.01
CA GLN A 135 11.58 2.32 -8.18
C GLN A 135 10.97 1.52 -9.35
N GLY A 136 10.88 2.14 -10.51
CA GLY A 136 10.26 1.57 -11.70
C GLY A 136 8.73 1.53 -11.68
N GLU A 137 8.11 2.10 -10.64
CA GLU A 137 6.68 2.29 -10.53
C GLU A 137 6.33 3.72 -10.91
N THR A 138 5.45 3.88 -11.87
CA THR A 138 4.78 5.14 -12.18
C THR A 138 3.34 4.82 -12.55
N PRO A 139 2.35 5.62 -12.15
CA PRO A 139 1.01 5.47 -12.66
C PRO A 139 1.03 5.77 -14.15
N THR A 140 1.14 4.72 -14.95
CA THR A 140 1.00 4.86 -16.40
C THR A 140 -0.44 5.22 -16.72
N ASN A 141 -0.66 6.01 -17.76
CA ASN A 141 -1.97 6.48 -18.24
C ASN A 141 -2.94 5.34 -18.66
N GLY A 142 -2.57 4.08 -18.46
CA GLY A 142 -3.44 2.93 -18.66
C GLY A 142 -4.25 2.64 -17.40
N LEU A 143 -5.56 2.72 -17.51
CA LEU A 143 -6.56 2.42 -16.47
C LEU A 143 -6.45 1.01 -15.84
N GLU A 144 -5.53 0.16 -16.30
CA GLU A 144 -5.48 -1.26 -15.97
C GLU A 144 -4.31 -1.69 -15.09
N ARG A 145 -3.33 -0.81 -14.85
CA ARG A 145 -2.15 -1.15 -14.04
C ARG A 145 -2.02 -0.19 -12.88
N GLY A 146 -2.31 -0.70 -11.69
CA GLY A 146 -1.94 0.01 -10.47
C GLY A 146 -0.42 0.09 -10.33
N ALA A 147 0.04 0.97 -9.45
CA ALA A 147 1.44 1.18 -9.12
C ALA A 147 1.63 1.14 -7.60
N TRP A 148 2.82 0.78 -7.14
CA TRP A 148 3.13 0.74 -5.71
C TRP A 148 3.89 1.99 -5.28
N ALA A 149 3.48 2.55 -4.15
CA ALA A 149 4.19 3.61 -3.45
C ALA A 149 4.60 3.11 -2.06
N ALA A 150 5.70 3.60 -1.53
CA ALA A 150 6.20 3.24 -0.23
C ALA A 150 6.50 4.46 0.63
N LYS A 151 6.30 4.29 1.94
CA LYS A 151 6.74 5.21 2.98
C LYS A 151 7.70 4.47 3.90
N VAL A 152 8.88 5.02 4.13
CA VAL A 152 9.89 4.48 5.03
C VAL A 152 9.94 5.34 6.28
N GLU A 153 9.72 4.71 7.43
CA GLU A 153 9.85 5.32 8.75
C GLU A 153 11.02 4.68 9.48
N ARG A 154 11.95 5.49 9.96
CA ARG A 154 13.07 4.98 10.76
C ARG A 154 12.59 4.65 12.16
N ASN A 155 12.94 3.46 12.65
CA ASN A 155 12.70 3.10 14.03
C ASN A 155 13.69 3.91 14.90
N VAL A 156 13.19 4.87 15.65
CA VAL A 156 13.99 5.56 16.67
C VAL A 156 14.18 4.57 17.81
N SER A 157 15.43 4.13 18.05
CA SER A 157 15.74 3.34 19.24
C SER A 157 15.44 4.18 20.49
N LYS A 158 14.67 3.60 21.40
CA LYS A 158 14.33 4.24 22.69
C LYS A 158 15.50 4.22 23.69
N ASP A 159 16.73 4.15 23.24
CA ASP A 159 17.92 3.98 24.09
C ASP A 159 18.33 5.23 24.88
N HIS A 160 17.53 6.29 24.88
CA HIS A 160 17.81 7.51 25.63
C HIS A 160 16.68 7.99 26.57
N MET A 161 15.91 7.07 27.13
CA MET A 161 15.15 7.41 28.34
C MET A 161 15.90 6.87 29.57
N GLN A 162 17.08 7.43 29.86
CA GLN A 162 17.63 7.41 31.20
C GLN A 162 16.79 8.39 32.02
N VAL A 163 16.03 7.81 32.94
CA VAL A 163 15.34 8.54 34.00
C VAL A 163 16.42 9.09 34.92
N SER A 164 16.49 10.41 35.05
CA SER A 164 17.17 11.12 36.10
C SER A 164 16.24 11.19 37.31
#